data_98a66fb831fac8815d0a8a69e073e4ee
#
_entry.id   98a66fb831fac8815d0a8a69e073e4ee
#
_cell.length_a   1.000
_cell.length_b   1.000
_cell.length_c   1.000
_cell.angle_alpha   90.00
_cell.angle_beta   90.00
_cell.angle_gamma   90.00
#
_symmetry.space_group_name_H-M   'P 1'
#
loop_
_entity.id
_entity.type
_entity.pdbx_description
1 polymer ?
#
loop_
_entity_poly.entity_id
_entity_poly.type
_entity_poly.pdbx_seq_one_letter_code
_entity_poly.pdbx_strand_id
1 'polypeptide(L)' 'MDFSLIEKREMGGVCYKLLKAVFYRNYYVIIAQDKKDFCCGSIKADREEAYVLFDEIATSNTNIYCISDILCDFAKQKN' A
#
# COMPACT_ATOMS: atom_id res chain seq x y z
N MET A 1 9.03 14.12 -4.89
CA MET A 1 7.58 14.03 -4.62
C MET A 1 7.37 13.87 -3.12
N ASP A 2 6.47 14.64 -2.55
CA ASP A 2 6.19 14.59 -1.12
C ASP A 2 5.02 13.66 -0.83
N PHE A 3 5.15 12.89 0.25
CA PHE A 3 4.10 11.96 0.70
C PHE A 3 3.75 12.24 2.15
N SER A 4 2.51 12.02 2.48
CA SER A 4 2.00 12.12 3.83
C SER A 4 1.59 10.74 4.31
N LEU A 5 2.05 10.34 5.49
CA LEU A 5 1.65 9.07 6.10
C LEU A 5 0.20 9.14 6.55
N ILE A 6 -0.62 8.24 6.04
CA ILE A 6 -2.05 8.17 6.36
C ILE A 6 -2.31 7.12 7.44
N GLU A 7 -1.70 5.95 7.30
CA GLU A 7 -1.95 4.82 8.18
C GLU A 7 -0.69 3.96 8.30
N LYS A 8 -0.51 3.35 9.47
CA LYS A 8 0.59 2.45 9.72
C LYS A 8 0.06 1.28 10.54
N ARG A 9 0.40 0.06 10.16
CA ARG A 9 0.04 -1.14 10.92
C ARG A 9 1.21 -2.10 10.97
N GLU A 10 1.30 -2.83 12.07
CA GLU A 10 2.30 -3.88 12.23
C GLU A 10 1.58 -5.20 12.45
N MET A 11 1.97 -6.21 11.69
CA MET A 11 1.38 -7.53 11.76
C MET A 11 2.44 -8.58 11.42
N GLY A 12 2.65 -9.54 12.33
CA GLY A 12 3.55 -10.65 12.06
C GLY A 12 4.98 -10.23 11.71
N GLY A 13 5.49 -9.16 12.33
CA GLY A 13 6.85 -8.69 12.07
C GLY A 13 6.99 -7.82 10.83
N VAL A 14 5.89 -7.54 10.14
CA VAL A 14 5.88 -6.68 8.95
C VAL A 14 5.20 -5.36 9.28
N CYS A 15 5.81 -4.27 8.87
CA CYS A 15 5.23 -2.94 9.01
C CYS A 15 4.64 -2.52 7.67
N TYR A 16 3.35 -2.24 7.66
CA TYR A 16 2.61 -1.79 6.48
C TYR A 16 2.29 -0.31 6.63
N LYS A 17 2.55 0.46 5.59
CA LYS A 17 2.28 1.91 5.59
C LYS A 17 1.50 2.30 4.35
N LEU A 18 0.52 3.17 4.55
CA LEU A 18 -0.22 3.80 3.46
C LEU A 18 0.15 5.27 3.43
N LEU A 19 0.64 5.73 2.29
CA LEU A 19 1.03 7.12 2.11
C LEU A 19 0.22 7.74 0.97
N LYS A 20 -0.05 9.03 1.10
CA LYS A 20 -0.72 9.80 0.06
C LYS A 20 0.24 10.83 -0.52
N ALA A 21 0.27 10.92 -1.84
CA ALA A 21 1.01 11.97 -2.52
C ALA A 21 0.35 13.33 -2.23
N VAL A 22 1.14 14.28 -1.75
CA VAL A 22 0.60 15.56 -1.28
C VAL A 22 0.02 16.38 -2.42
N PHE A 23 0.69 16.39 -3.57
CA PHE A 23 0.33 17.25 -4.68
C PHE A 23 -0.43 16.55 -5.81
N TYR A 24 -0.72 15.26 -5.65
CA TYR A 24 -1.39 14.47 -6.68
C TYR A 24 -2.67 13.88 -6.13
N ARG A 25 -3.76 14.09 -6.85
CA ARG A 25 -5.06 13.56 -6.47
C ARG A 25 -5.10 12.05 -6.74
N ASN A 26 -5.67 11.32 -5.79
CA ASN A 26 -5.92 9.88 -5.93
C ASN A 26 -4.65 9.06 -6.22
N TYR A 27 -3.54 9.46 -5.66
CA TYR A 27 -2.27 8.76 -5.80
C TYR A 27 -1.78 8.34 -4.43
N TYR A 28 -1.65 7.04 -4.22
CA TYR A 28 -1.23 6.46 -2.95
C TYR A 28 -0.07 5.48 -3.15
N VAL A 29 0.71 5.31 -2.11
CA VAL A 29 1.80 4.33 -2.09
C VAL A 29 1.59 3.44 -0.88
N ILE A 30 1.72 2.13 -1.09
CA ILE A 30 1.69 1.15 -0.01
C ILE A 30 3.09 0.58 0.13
N ILE A 31 3.61 0.59 1.36
CA ILE A 31 4.93 0.05 1.69
C ILE A 31 4.75 -1.08 2.68
N ALA A 32 5.44 -2.19 2.44
CA ALA A 32 5.56 -3.29 3.40
C ALA A 32 7.03 -3.53 3.68
N GLN A 33 7.39 -3.59 4.94
CA GLN A 33 8.78 -3.68 5.36
C GLN A 33 8.94 -4.61 6.56
N ASP A 34 9.93 -5.49 6.49
CA ASP A 34 10.37 -6.27 7.65
C ASP A 34 11.82 -5.93 7.97
N LYS A 35 12.50 -6.78 8.77
CA LYS A 35 13.87 -6.51 9.18
C LYS A 35 14.88 -6.60 8.04
N LYS A 36 14.57 -7.34 6.99
CA LYS A 36 15.51 -7.64 5.91
C LYS A 36 15.20 -6.93 4.61
N ASP A 37 13.92 -6.83 4.30
CA ASP A 37 13.47 -6.39 2.99
C ASP A 37 12.36 -5.38 3.09
N PHE A 38 12.16 -4.66 1.99
CA PHE A 38 10.97 -3.87 1.85
C PHE A 38 10.47 -3.93 0.42
N CYS A 39 9.19 -3.70 0.27
CA CYS A 39 8.57 -3.63 -1.04
C CYS A 39 7.54 -2.51 -1.02
N CYS A 40 7.44 -1.79 -2.12
CA CYS A 40 6.45 -0.73 -2.23
C CYS A 40 5.86 -0.72 -3.62
N GLY A 41 4.69 -0.10 -3.73
CA GLY A 41 4.04 0.09 -5.00
C GLY A 41 3.05 1.22 -4.90
N SER A 42 2.67 1.77 -6.03
CA SER A 42 1.73 2.88 -6.09
C SER A 42 0.41 2.45 -6.69
N ILE A 43 -0.65 3.13 -6.30
CA ILE A 43 -1.99 2.92 -6.85
C ILE A 43 -2.65 4.26 -7.14
N LYS A 44 -3.49 4.26 -8.17
CA LYS A 44 -4.39 5.36 -8.46
C LYS A 44 -5.78 4.93 -8.03
N ALA A 45 -6.29 5.55 -6.99
CA ALA A 45 -7.56 5.18 -6.39
C ALA A 45 -8.07 6.33 -5.55
N ASP A 46 -9.38 6.34 -5.26
CA ASP A 46 -9.86 7.30 -4.29
C ASP A 46 -9.46 6.85 -2.88
N ARG A 47 -9.73 7.70 -1.90
CA ARG A 47 -9.31 7.46 -0.52
C ARG A 47 -9.91 6.17 0.04
N GLU A 48 -11.19 5.95 -0.20
CA GLU A 48 -11.89 4.78 0.30
C GLU A 48 -11.32 3.49 -0.27
N GLU A 49 -11.12 3.46 -1.58
CA GLU A 49 -10.54 2.30 -2.25
C GLU A 49 -9.13 2.00 -1.74
N ALA A 50 -8.32 3.05 -1.55
CA ALA A 50 -6.97 2.90 -1.05
C ALA A 50 -6.96 2.31 0.36
N TYR A 51 -7.86 2.79 1.24
CA TYR A 51 -7.98 2.25 2.59
C TYR A 51 -8.43 0.80 2.60
N VAL A 52 -9.41 0.45 1.78
CA VAL A 52 -9.92 -0.93 1.71
C VAL A 52 -8.80 -1.87 1.28
N LEU A 53 -8.08 -1.50 0.24
CA LEU A 53 -6.97 -2.33 -0.25
C LEU A 53 -5.86 -2.46 0.78
N PHE A 54 -5.49 -1.36 1.41
CA PHE A 54 -4.47 -1.36 2.45
C PHE A 54 -4.89 -2.23 3.64
N ASP A 55 -6.15 -2.10 4.05
CA ASP A 55 -6.69 -2.88 5.16
C ASP A 55 -6.64 -4.38 4.87
N GLU A 56 -7.02 -4.77 3.67
CA GLU A 56 -6.94 -6.18 3.25
C GLU A 56 -5.51 -6.71 3.30
N ILE A 57 -4.58 -5.93 2.76
CA ILE A 57 -3.17 -6.31 2.73
C ILE A 57 -2.62 -6.47 4.14
N ALA A 58 -2.87 -5.52 5.01
CA ALA A 58 -2.34 -5.53 6.37
C ALA A 58 -3.00 -6.61 7.22
N THR A 59 -4.34 -6.74 7.13
CA THR A 59 -5.09 -7.71 7.93
C THR A 59 -4.73 -9.15 7.55
N SER A 60 -4.48 -9.38 6.26
CA SER A 60 -4.08 -10.71 5.77
C SER A 60 -2.62 -11.04 6.05
N ASN A 61 -1.87 -10.09 6.63
CA ASN A 61 -0.43 -10.25 6.83
C ASN A 61 0.27 -10.65 5.54
N THR A 62 -0.05 -9.94 4.48
CA THR A 62 0.43 -10.25 3.13
C THR A 62 1.95 -10.26 3.09
N ASN A 63 2.51 -11.27 2.42
CA ASN A 63 3.95 -11.37 2.24
C ASN A 63 4.45 -10.17 1.45
N ILE A 64 5.57 -9.59 1.90
CA ILE A 64 6.11 -8.37 1.28
C ILE A 64 6.42 -8.56 -0.21
N TYR A 65 6.79 -9.77 -0.62
CA TYR A 65 7.10 -10.06 -2.02
C TYR A 65 5.88 -10.13 -2.92
N CYS A 66 4.68 -10.18 -2.33
CA CYS A 66 3.43 -10.24 -3.09
C CYS A 66 2.80 -8.85 -3.30
N ILE A 67 3.33 -7.83 -2.66
CA ILE A 67 2.72 -6.49 -2.68
C ILE A 67 2.62 -5.94 -4.10
N SER A 68 3.71 -6.00 -4.86
CA SER A 68 3.69 -5.43 -6.22
C SER A 68 2.70 -6.16 -7.12
N ASP A 69 2.57 -7.48 -6.98
CA ASP A 69 1.61 -8.25 -7.77
C ASP A 69 0.17 -7.86 -7.45
N ILE A 70 -0.12 -7.69 -6.16
CA ILE A 70 -1.46 -7.28 -5.72
C ILE A 70 -1.80 -5.89 -6.27
N LEU A 71 -0.86 -4.96 -6.21
CA LEU A 71 -1.08 -3.61 -6.72
C LEU A 71 -1.22 -3.59 -8.25
N CYS A 72 -0.47 -4.43 -8.95
CA CYS A 72 -0.61 -4.57 -10.39
C CYS A 72 -1.99 -5.12 -10.77
N ASP A 73 -2.45 -6.15 -10.05
CA ASP A 73 -3.79 -6.71 -10.28
C ASP A 73 -4.88 -5.68 -10.02
N PHE A 74 -4.74 -4.90 -8.96
CA PHE A 74 -5.68 -3.83 -8.66
C PHE A 74 -5.75 -2.82 -9.81
N ALA A 75 -4.60 -2.41 -10.34
CA ALA A 75 -4.54 -1.47 -11.45
C ALA A 75 -5.22 -2.03 -12.71
N LYS A 76 -5.04 -3.32 -12.98
CA LYS A 76 -5.68 -3.97 -14.13
C LYS A 76 -7.19 -4.01 -13.98
N GLN A 77 -7.69 -4.25 -12.79
CA GLN A 77 -9.13 -4.32 -12.54
C GLN A 77 -9.81 -2.96 -12.73
N LYS A 78 -9.08 -1.88 -12.53
CA LYS A 78 -9.60 -0.53 -12.69
C LYS A 78 -9.70 -0.09 -14.15
N ASN A 79 -8.98 -0.72 -15.02
CA ASN A 79 -9.02 -0.41 -16.44
C ASN A 79 -10.04 -1.32 -17.16
#